data_6f320d25f909e78ab77da88208ac965b
#
_entry.id   6f320d25f909e78ab77da88208ac965b
#
_cell.length_a   1.000
_cell.length_b   1.000
_cell.length_c   1.000
_cell.angle_alpha   90.00
_cell.angle_beta   90.00
_cell.angle_gamma   90.00
#
_symmetry.space_group_name_H-M   'P 1'
#
loop_
_entity.id
_entity.type
_entity.pdbx_description
1 polymer ?
#
loop_
_entity_poly.entity_id
_entity_poly.type
_entity_poly.pdbx_seq_one_letter_code
_entity_poly.pdbx_strand_id
1 'polypeptide(L)'
;MPSPSPAHTSFPAAQVWPLSARWFLVLGAISACTSVVFSAAFAHLPVFAGGVPTAVQTALSQQQFHSLGLLFTGLALRVCGASRWLQAAGWLMLVGLLLFSFNLYARHVLAWDTFRALVPWGGAAWILAWLALAVGLAQGSGRFNRQS
;
A
#
# COMPACT_ATOMS: atom_id res chain seq x y z
N MET A 1 -33.12 -48.20 21.90
CA MET A 1 -32.32 -47.61 20.82
C MET A 1 -32.11 -46.14 21.13
N PRO A 2 -30.91 -45.67 21.38
CA PRO A 2 -30.68 -44.24 21.60
C PRO A 2 -30.75 -43.51 20.24
N SER A 3 -31.50 -42.40 20.19
CA SER A 3 -31.64 -41.55 19.02
C SER A 3 -30.30 -40.85 18.70
N PRO A 4 -29.89 -40.73 17.41
CA PRO A 4 -28.69 -40.02 17.06
C PRO A 4 -28.83 -38.52 17.36
N SER A 5 -27.90 -37.99 18.14
CA SER A 5 -27.79 -36.57 18.45
C SER A 5 -27.54 -35.78 17.16
N PRO A 6 -28.24 -34.66 16.92
CA PRO A 6 -28.01 -33.87 15.72
C PRO A 6 -26.58 -33.32 15.74
N ALA A 7 -25.82 -33.64 14.69
CA ALA A 7 -24.49 -33.07 14.48
C ALA A 7 -24.62 -31.53 14.33
N HIS A 8 -24.16 -30.80 15.34
CA HIS A 8 -24.01 -29.35 15.25
C HIS A 8 -22.97 -29.04 14.20
N THR A 9 -23.40 -28.72 12.97
CA THR A 9 -22.56 -28.11 11.96
C THR A 9 -22.20 -26.70 12.45
N SER A 10 -21.07 -26.58 13.16
CA SER A 10 -20.50 -25.29 13.51
C SER A 10 -19.99 -24.63 12.20
N PHE A 11 -20.73 -23.64 11.71
CA PHE A 11 -20.23 -22.78 10.65
C PHE A 11 -18.94 -22.10 11.13
N PRO A 12 -17.86 -22.09 10.31
CA PRO A 12 -16.64 -21.40 10.69
C PRO A 12 -16.98 -19.94 10.97
N ALA A 13 -16.60 -19.46 12.16
CA ALA A 13 -16.80 -18.06 12.55
C ALA A 13 -16.24 -17.14 11.47
N ALA A 14 -17.04 -16.17 11.04
CA ALA A 14 -16.62 -15.20 10.03
C ALA A 14 -15.32 -14.54 10.48
N GLN A 15 -14.26 -14.76 9.73
CA GLN A 15 -12.94 -14.24 10.05
C GLN A 15 -12.97 -12.71 9.98
N VAL A 16 -12.95 -12.05 11.13
CA VAL A 16 -12.97 -10.59 11.23
C VAL A 16 -11.62 -10.04 10.74
N TRP A 17 -11.66 -9.33 9.63
CA TRP A 17 -10.46 -8.74 9.04
C TRP A 17 -9.98 -7.54 9.84
N PRO A 18 -8.65 -7.36 10.01
CA PRO A 18 -8.13 -6.13 10.56
C PRO A 18 -8.61 -4.94 9.72
N LEU A 19 -9.13 -3.91 10.36
CA LEU A 19 -9.61 -2.71 9.67
C LEU A 19 -8.52 -2.07 8.79
N SER A 20 -7.27 -2.11 9.25
CA SER A 20 -6.10 -1.67 8.49
C SER A 20 -5.91 -2.41 7.17
N ALA A 21 -6.18 -3.72 7.10
CA ALA A 21 -6.10 -4.48 5.85
C ALA A 21 -7.07 -3.94 4.80
N ARG A 22 -8.30 -3.62 5.20
CA ARG A 22 -9.31 -3.04 4.30
C ARG A 22 -8.87 -1.67 3.78
N TRP A 23 -8.37 -0.81 4.67
CA TRP A 23 -7.86 0.50 4.27
C TRP A 23 -6.71 0.42 3.28
N PHE A 24 -5.74 -0.45 3.51
CA PHE A 24 -4.60 -0.60 2.61
C PHE A 24 -5.03 -1.16 1.24
N LEU A 25 -5.98 -2.07 1.18
CA LEU A 25 -6.54 -2.55 -0.09
C LEU A 25 -7.27 -1.42 -0.84
N VAL A 26 -8.14 -0.68 -0.16
CA VAL A 26 -8.91 0.40 -0.80
C VAL A 26 -8.00 1.54 -1.24
N LEU A 27 -7.11 2.02 -0.36
CA LEU A 27 -6.19 3.13 -0.68
C LEU A 27 -5.17 2.73 -1.75
N GLY A 28 -4.70 1.48 -1.74
CA GLY A 28 -3.83 0.94 -2.78
C GLY A 28 -4.52 0.91 -4.14
N ALA A 29 -5.77 0.45 -4.20
CA ALA A 29 -6.56 0.44 -5.43
C ALA A 29 -6.85 1.85 -5.96
N ILE A 30 -7.25 2.78 -5.06
CA ILE A 30 -7.47 4.19 -5.43
C ILE A 30 -6.16 4.81 -5.94
N SER A 31 -5.03 4.58 -5.26
CA SER A 31 -3.74 5.10 -5.69
C SER A 31 -3.30 4.52 -7.03
N ALA A 32 -3.52 3.23 -7.28
CA ALA A 32 -3.25 2.62 -8.58
C ALA A 32 -4.13 3.23 -9.69
N CYS A 33 -5.43 3.40 -9.43
CA CYS A 33 -6.36 4.03 -10.36
C CYS A 33 -5.93 5.48 -10.68
N THR A 34 -5.65 6.28 -9.66
CA THR A 34 -5.20 7.67 -9.86
C THR A 34 -3.87 7.76 -10.61
N SER A 35 -2.98 6.78 -10.47
CA SER A 35 -1.73 6.75 -11.23
C SER A 35 -1.96 6.59 -12.74
N VAL A 36 -2.96 5.81 -13.13
CA VAL A 36 -3.36 5.68 -14.56
C VAL A 36 -3.93 7.00 -15.07
N VAL A 37 -4.81 7.64 -14.29
CA VAL A 37 -5.38 8.95 -14.64
C VAL A 37 -4.28 10.00 -14.78
N PHE A 38 -3.33 10.05 -13.84
CA PHE A 38 -2.20 11.00 -13.90
C PHE A 38 -1.26 10.71 -15.08
N SER A 39 -1.02 9.44 -15.41
CA SER A 39 -0.24 9.07 -16.59
C SER A 39 -0.85 9.65 -17.87
N ALA A 40 -2.14 9.49 -18.05
CA ALA A 40 -2.84 10.06 -19.18
C ALA A 40 -2.89 11.60 -19.13
N ALA A 41 -3.21 12.18 -17.98
CA ALA A 41 -3.30 13.63 -17.81
C ALA A 41 -1.96 14.32 -18.10
N PHE A 42 -0.85 13.83 -17.56
CA PHE A 42 0.48 14.44 -17.73
C PHE A 42 0.95 14.41 -19.17
N ALA A 43 0.51 13.46 -19.98
CA ALA A 43 0.82 13.43 -21.41
C ALA A 43 0.13 14.58 -22.19
N HIS A 44 -0.93 15.18 -21.65
CA HIS A 44 -1.74 16.18 -22.30
C HIS A 44 -1.75 17.56 -21.64
N LEU A 45 -1.14 17.69 -20.45
CA LEU A 45 -1.09 18.98 -19.74
C LEU A 45 -0.22 20.00 -20.50
N PRO A 46 -0.72 21.24 -20.74
CA PRO A 46 0.05 22.29 -21.40
C PRO A 46 1.36 22.62 -20.71
N VAL A 47 1.43 22.49 -19.38
CA VAL A 47 2.66 22.70 -18.58
C VAL A 47 3.78 21.73 -18.99
N PHE A 48 3.45 20.61 -19.60
CA PHE A 48 4.38 19.59 -20.07
C PHE A 48 4.49 19.51 -21.60
N ALA A 49 4.13 20.58 -22.32
CA ALA A 49 4.20 20.62 -23.80
C ALA A 49 5.62 20.34 -24.33
N GLY A 50 6.66 20.66 -23.55
CA GLY A 50 8.07 20.32 -23.85
C GLY A 50 8.50 18.91 -23.43
N GLY A 51 7.57 18.08 -22.95
CA GLY A 51 7.82 16.74 -22.40
C GLY A 51 7.63 16.67 -20.89
N VAL A 52 7.20 15.51 -20.41
CA VAL A 52 7.01 15.27 -18.97
C VAL A 52 8.38 15.18 -18.29
N PRO A 53 8.65 15.99 -17.25
CA PRO A 53 9.92 15.94 -16.54
C PRO A 53 10.23 14.56 -15.96
N THR A 54 11.50 14.14 -16.00
CA THR A 54 11.93 12.84 -15.45
C THR A 54 11.51 12.65 -13.99
N ALA A 55 11.54 13.71 -13.17
CA ALA A 55 11.08 13.65 -11.79
C ALA A 55 9.60 13.27 -11.66
N VAL A 56 8.74 13.76 -12.56
CA VAL A 56 7.31 13.43 -12.60
C VAL A 56 7.11 11.99 -13.07
N GLN A 57 7.86 11.55 -14.08
CA GLN A 57 7.84 10.16 -14.56
C GLN A 57 8.28 9.19 -13.45
N THR A 58 9.35 9.53 -12.72
CA THR A 58 9.82 8.76 -11.57
C THR A 58 8.74 8.71 -10.49
N ALA A 59 8.12 9.85 -10.16
CA ALA A 59 7.04 9.90 -9.16
C ALA A 59 5.86 8.99 -9.54
N LEU A 60 5.51 8.97 -10.83
CA LEU A 60 4.43 8.13 -11.36
C LEU A 60 4.77 6.64 -11.26
N SER A 61 5.97 6.25 -11.68
CA SER A 61 6.44 4.86 -11.58
C SER A 61 6.50 4.39 -10.12
N GLN A 62 6.98 5.24 -9.22
CA GLN A 62 7.03 4.96 -7.79
C GLN A 62 5.62 4.86 -7.18
N GLN A 63 4.68 5.71 -7.60
CA GLN A 63 3.29 5.59 -7.18
C GLN A 63 2.70 4.25 -7.61
N GLN A 64 2.86 3.85 -8.86
CA GLN A 64 2.36 2.57 -9.38
C GLN A 64 2.92 1.40 -8.58
N PHE A 65 4.25 1.36 -8.41
CA PHE A 65 4.93 0.30 -7.69
C PHE A 65 4.48 0.18 -6.22
N HIS A 66 4.42 1.31 -5.49
CA HIS A 66 4.05 1.29 -4.07
C HIS A 66 2.54 1.16 -3.84
N SER A 67 1.71 1.49 -4.83
CA SER A 67 0.28 1.15 -4.81
C SER A 67 0.07 -0.36 -4.81
N LEU A 68 0.81 -1.11 -5.63
CA LEU A 68 0.80 -2.57 -5.61
C LEU A 68 1.38 -3.13 -4.30
N GLY A 69 2.46 -2.52 -3.78
CA GLY A 69 3.01 -2.85 -2.48
C GLY A 69 1.99 -2.69 -1.35
N LEU A 70 1.17 -1.64 -1.41
CA LEU A 70 0.12 -1.38 -0.42
C LEU A 70 -1.01 -2.41 -0.52
N LEU A 71 -1.44 -2.77 -1.74
CA LEU A 71 -2.39 -3.86 -1.97
C LEU A 71 -1.86 -5.18 -1.42
N PHE A 72 -0.60 -5.50 -1.71
CA PHE A 72 0.06 -6.69 -1.21
C PHE A 72 0.13 -6.71 0.33
N THR A 73 0.45 -5.59 0.95
CA THR A 73 0.48 -5.45 2.40
C THR A 73 -0.89 -5.69 3.03
N GLY A 74 -1.95 -5.14 2.41
CA GLY A 74 -3.34 -5.38 2.83
C GLY A 74 -3.73 -6.86 2.73
N LEU A 75 -3.33 -7.53 1.65
CA LEU A 75 -3.54 -8.96 1.47
C LEU A 75 -2.74 -9.80 2.48
N ALA A 76 -1.48 -9.44 2.72
CA ALA A 76 -0.63 -10.10 3.71
C ALA A 76 -1.24 -10.02 5.12
N LEU A 77 -1.77 -8.86 5.52
CA LEU A 77 -2.49 -8.70 6.78
C LEU A 77 -3.73 -9.59 6.88
N ARG A 78 -4.41 -9.81 5.76
CA ARG A 78 -5.57 -10.69 5.71
C ARG A 78 -5.19 -12.16 5.88
N VAL A 79 -4.10 -12.58 5.25
CA VAL A 79 -3.65 -13.99 5.25
C VAL A 79 -2.88 -14.34 6.52
N CYS A 80 -1.90 -13.50 6.90
CA CYS A 80 -1.01 -13.75 8.05
C CYS A 80 -1.61 -13.26 9.39
N GLY A 81 -2.74 -12.55 9.35
CA GLY A 81 -3.36 -11.95 10.53
C GLY A 81 -2.71 -10.62 10.95
N ALA A 82 -3.18 -10.08 12.09
CA ALA A 82 -2.70 -8.80 12.61
C ALA A 82 -1.22 -8.89 13.02
N SER A 83 -0.38 -8.09 12.35
CA SER A 83 1.04 -7.94 12.66
C SER A 83 1.38 -6.44 12.70
N ARG A 84 2.06 -6.01 13.77
CA ARG A 84 2.53 -4.62 13.89
C ARG A 84 3.49 -4.23 12.76
N TRP A 85 4.29 -5.17 12.28
CA TRP A 85 5.23 -4.94 11.20
C TRP A 85 4.53 -4.74 9.86
N LEU A 86 3.51 -5.56 9.55
CA LEU A 86 2.70 -5.38 8.34
C LEU A 86 1.87 -4.09 8.39
N GLN A 87 1.38 -3.70 9.57
CA GLN A 87 0.69 -2.40 9.72
C GLN A 87 1.65 -1.23 9.52
N ALA A 88 2.85 -1.28 10.13
CA ALA A 88 3.89 -0.27 9.93
C ALA A 88 4.27 -0.15 8.46
N ALA A 89 4.45 -1.28 7.74
CA ALA A 89 4.73 -1.30 6.31
C ALA A 89 3.68 -0.55 5.50
N GLY A 90 2.40 -0.82 5.74
CA GLY A 90 1.30 -0.16 5.02
C GLY A 90 1.24 1.35 5.28
N TRP A 91 1.38 1.78 6.52
CA TRP A 91 1.41 3.21 6.86
C TRP A 91 2.62 3.93 6.28
N LEU A 92 3.80 3.32 6.33
CA LEU A 92 5.01 3.87 5.72
C LEU A 92 4.91 3.96 4.20
N MET A 93 4.24 3.01 3.53
CA MET A 93 3.96 3.10 2.10
C MET A 93 3.06 4.30 1.78
N LEU A 94 2.02 4.55 2.57
CA LEU A 94 1.15 5.72 2.39
C LEU A 94 1.90 7.02 2.63
N VAL A 95 2.71 7.10 3.68
CA VAL A 95 3.55 8.28 3.95
C VAL A 95 4.50 8.54 2.79
N GLY A 96 5.14 7.51 2.25
CA GLY A 96 5.99 7.62 1.07
C GLY A 96 5.27 8.14 -0.16
N LEU A 97 4.06 7.65 -0.44
CA LEU A 97 3.22 8.15 -1.55
C LEU A 97 2.93 9.65 -1.42
N LEU A 98 2.58 10.11 -0.22
CA LEU A 98 2.29 11.52 0.04
C LEU A 98 3.54 12.40 -0.07
N LEU A 99 4.63 12.01 0.59
CA LEU A 99 5.83 12.84 0.68
C LEU A 99 6.69 12.80 -0.59
N PHE A 100 6.62 11.75 -1.38
CA PHE A 100 7.38 11.64 -2.62
C PHE A 100 6.53 11.95 -3.84
N SER A 101 5.58 11.07 -4.21
CA SER A 101 4.88 11.18 -5.48
C SER A 101 3.97 12.39 -5.55
N PHE A 102 3.08 12.57 -4.58
CA PHE A 102 2.16 13.71 -4.59
C PHE A 102 2.87 15.04 -4.39
N ASN A 103 3.96 15.08 -3.64
CA ASN A 103 4.78 16.26 -3.48
C ASN A 103 5.44 16.67 -4.81
N LEU A 104 6.00 15.72 -5.57
CA LEU A 104 6.57 16.00 -6.89
C LEU A 104 5.51 16.45 -7.89
N TYR A 105 4.29 15.92 -7.84
CA TYR A 105 3.18 16.41 -8.68
C TYR A 105 2.80 17.84 -8.32
N ALA A 106 2.62 18.13 -7.04
CA ALA A 106 2.29 19.50 -6.58
C ALA A 106 3.35 20.50 -7.01
N ARG A 107 4.61 20.13 -6.94
CA ARG A 107 5.72 20.98 -7.37
C ARG A 107 5.70 21.28 -8.87
N HIS A 108 5.55 20.26 -9.72
CA HIS A 108 5.69 20.43 -11.17
C HIS A 108 4.40 20.89 -11.86
N VAL A 109 3.23 20.61 -11.28
CA VAL A 109 1.92 21.00 -11.85
C VAL A 109 1.43 22.31 -11.25
N LEU A 110 1.59 22.50 -9.93
CA LEU A 110 1.06 23.66 -9.19
C LEU A 110 2.16 24.68 -8.83
N ALA A 111 3.42 24.44 -9.21
CA ALA A 111 4.59 25.25 -8.81
C ALA A 111 4.73 25.40 -7.28
N TRP A 112 4.34 24.38 -6.51
CA TRP A 112 4.32 24.42 -5.06
C TRP A 112 5.58 23.82 -4.45
N ASP A 113 6.58 24.65 -4.17
CA ASP A 113 7.92 24.23 -3.70
C ASP A 113 8.07 24.08 -2.19
N THR A 114 7.04 24.45 -1.41
CA THR A 114 7.09 24.52 0.06
C THR A 114 7.54 23.20 0.73
N PHE A 115 7.16 22.06 0.19
CA PHE A 115 7.45 20.76 0.77
C PHE A 115 8.60 20.00 0.09
N ARG A 116 9.39 20.68 -0.75
CA ARG A 116 10.51 20.06 -1.49
C ARG A 116 11.47 19.26 -0.59
N ALA A 117 11.75 19.76 0.60
CA ALA A 117 12.65 19.12 1.57
C ALA A 117 12.13 17.76 2.08
N LEU A 118 10.83 17.44 1.92
CA LEU A 118 10.23 16.21 2.39
C LEU A 118 10.36 15.05 1.38
N VAL A 119 10.72 15.30 0.13
CA VAL A 119 10.84 14.26 -0.91
C VAL A 119 11.81 13.14 -0.50
N PRO A 120 13.02 13.41 0.03
CA PRO A 120 13.93 12.36 0.46
C PRO A 120 13.35 11.48 1.59
N TRP A 121 12.56 12.08 2.49
CA TRP A 121 11.90 11.36 3.58
C TRP A 121 10.82 10.39 3.06
N GLY A 122 10.15 10.74 1.96
CA GLY A 122 9.23 9.83 1.28
C GLY A 122 9.93 8.58 0.76
N GLY A 123 11.11 8.74 0.13
CA GLY A 123 11.94 7.62 -0.30
C GLY A 123 12.44 6.75 0.87
N ALA A 124 12.89 7.40 1.96
CA ALA A 124 13.30 6.69 3.17
C ALA A 124 12.14 5.90 3.80
N ALA A 125 10.93 6.48 3.83
CA ALA A 125 9.72 5.79 4.30
C ALA A 125 9.45 4.51 3.50
N TRP A 126 9.62 4.51 2.20
CA TRP A 126 9.45 3.31 1.38
C TRP A 126 10.49 2.23 1.65
N ILE A 127 11.77 2.60 1.83
CA ILE A 127 12.82 1.64 2.22
C ILE A 127 12.43 0.95 3.53
N LEU A 128 12.04 1.73 4.54
CA LEU A 128 11.60 1.20 5.82
C LEU A 128 10.31 0.37 5.70
N ALA A 129 9.39 0.74 4.81
CA ALA A 129 8.17 -0.01 4.54
C ALA A 129 8.47 -1.42 4.03
N TRP A 130 9.38 -1.55 3.05
CA TRP A 130 9.77 -2.85 2.51
C TRP A 130 10.50 -3.72 3.53
N LEU A 131 11.37 -3.13 4.38
CA LEU A 131 12.02 -3.84 5.47
C LEU A 131 10.99 -4.34 6.51
N ALA A 132 10.05 -3.48 6.90
CA ALA A 132 8.98 -3.86 7.82
C ALA A 132 8.08 -4.96 7.24
N LEU A 133 7.78 -4.89 5.93
CA LEU A 133 7.03 -5.92 5.22
C LEU A 133 7.76 -7.27 5.26
N ALA A 134 9.05 -7.29 4.96
CA ALA A 134 9.87 -8.49 5.01
C ALA A 134 9.88 -9.14 6.41
N VAL A 135 10.08 -8.33 7.46
CA VAL A 135 10.01 -8.81 8.85
C VAL A 135 8.63 -9.35 9.20
N GLY A 136 7.57 -8.65 8.79
CA GLY A 136 6.19 -9.07 9.06
C GLY A 136 5.83 -10.40 8.40
N LEU A 137 6.27 -10.62 7.17
CA LEU A 137 6.08 -11.88 6.45
C LEU A 137 6.89 -13.03 7.08
N ALA A 138 8.15 -12.79 7.44
CA ALA A 138 8.98 -13.79 8.10
C ALA A 138 8.39 -14.27 9.43
N GLN A 139 7.81 -13.37 10.22
CA GLN A 139 7.16 -13.72 11.48
C GLN A 139 5.80 -14.42 11.29
N GLY A 140 5.08 -14.11 10.20
CA GLY A 140 3.80 -14.75 9.87
C GLY A 140 3.95 -16.23 9.52
N SER A 141 5.02 -16.60 8.82
CA SER A 141 5.31 -18.00 8.43
C SER A 141 5.50 -18.93 9.63
N GLY A 142 6.04 -18.42 10.76
CA GLY A 142 6.25 -19.22 11.98
C GLY A 142 4.95 -19.59 12.74
N ARG A 143 3.84 -18.93 12.45
CA ARG A 143 2.53 -19.24 13.07
C ARG A 143 1.84 -20.42 12.38
N PHE A 144 1.99 -20.56 11.08
CA PHE A 144 1.44 -21.69 10.32
C PHE A 144 2.07 -23.02 10.74
N ASN A 145 3.37 -23.04 11.00
CA ASN A 145 4.12 -24.26 11.33
C ASN A 145 3.90 -24.77 12.79
N ARG A 146 3.21 -23.99 13.65
CA ARG A 146 2.89 -24.40 15.03
C ARG A 146 1.49 -24.99 15.19
N GLN A 147 0.67 -25.00 14.12
CA GLN A 147 -0.70 -25.52 14.12
C GLN A 147 -0.84 -26.83 13.34
N SER A 148 0.24 -27.28 12.70
CA SER A 148 0.39 -28.62 12.08
C SER A 148 1.14 -29.57 13.02
#